data_87721b0c6c5d84e390d81aac3e88fef6
#
_entry.id   87721b0c6c5d84e390d81aac3e88fef6
#
_cell.length_a   1.000
_cell.length_b   1.000
_cell.length_c   1.000
_cell.angle_alpha   90.00
_cell.angle_beta   90.00
_cell.angle_gamma   90.00
#
_symmetry.space_group_name_H-M   'P 1'
#
loop_
_entity.id
_entity.type
_entity.pdbx_description
1 polymer ?
#
loop_
_entity_poly.entity_id
_entity_poly.type
_entity_poly.pdbx_seq_one_letter_code
_entity_poly.pdbx_strand_id
1 'polypeptide(L)'
;VKKLLLAALMFTTPALADIELVVSKRHQSMEVYQNGELIDVMPVSTARKGYYTPVGTYYPYSLQRMHYSKKYDNAPMPNSIFFNGGYAIHATPRVNNLGRPASHGCVRVSPSDSATLFELVRQN
;
A
#
# COMPACT_ATOMS: atom_id res chain seq x y z
N VAL A 1 38.32 1.78 24.86
CA VAL A 1 38.07 1.96 24.13
C VAL A 1 37.60 1.98 23.76
N LYS A 2 37.74 1.68 23.80
CA LYS A 2 37.33 1.73 23.13
C LYS A 2 36.57 1.96 22.59
N LYS A 3 36.39 1.87 22.76
CA LYS A 3 35.74 2.10 22.09
C LYS A 3 34.88 2.26 21.59
N LEU A 4 34.63 2.10 21.82
CA LEU A 4 33.97 2.28 21.13
C LEU A 4 33.27 2.60 20.86
N LEU A 5 33.09 2.59 21.14
CA LEU A 5 32.56 2.98 20.60
C LEU A 5 32.03 3.31 20.26
N LEU A 6 31.92 3.17 20.46
CA LEU A 6 31.50 3.57 19.86
C LEU A 6 30.86 3.95 19.62
N ALA A 7 30.91 3.84 19.97
CA ALA A 7 30.33 4.22 19.44
C ALA A 7 29.72 4.58 19.08
N ALA A 8 29.78 4.58 19.29
CA ALA A 8 29.27 4.92 18.66
C ALA A 8 28.64 5.22 18.30
N LEU A 9 28.62 5.10 18.41
CA LEU A 9 28.04 5.39 17.87
C LEU A 9 27.36 5.89 17.74
N MET A 10 27.28 6.05 17.90
CA MET A 10 26.67 6.54 17.80
C MET A 10 26.12 7.38 17.24
N PHE A 11 25.75 7.77 16.81
CA PHE A 11 25.08 8.31 16.15
C PHE A 11 24.32 8.38 15.53
N THR A 12 24.08 9.33 15.57
CA THR A 12 23.22 8.63 14.70
C THR A 12 21.89 9.28 14.34
N THR A 13 21.74 9.61 13.11
CA THR A 13 20.44 9.93 12.56
C THR A 13 19.62 8.64 12.46
N PRO A 14 18.37 8.60 12.95
CA PRO A 14 17.52 7.46 12.69
C PRO A 14 17.32 7.33 11.19
N ALA A 15 17.53 6.15 10.67
CA ALA A 15 17.21 5.85 9.28
C ALA A 15 15.70 5.95 9.07
N LEU A 16 15.27 6.45 7.90
CA LEU A 16 13.88 6.39 7.54
C LEU A 16 13.45 4.93 7.46
N ALA A 17 12.22 4.65 7.88
CA ALA A 17 11.69 3.29 7.82
C ALA A 17 11.46 2.89 6.37
N ASP A 18 11.92 1.70 6.00
CA ASP A 18 11.62 1.07 4.72
C ASP A 18 10.25 0.41 4.81
N ILE A 19 9.33 0.87 4.01
CA ILE A 19 8.00 0.28 3.92
C ILE A 19 7.92 -0.56 2.66
N GLU A 20 7.50 -1.81 2.81
CA GLU A 20 7.27 -2.72 1.69
C GLU A 20 5.88 -3.31 1.81
N LEU A 21 5.11 -3.22 0.73
CA LEU A 21 3.76 -3.75 0.66
C LEU A 21 3.76 -4.90 -0.33
N VAL A 22 3.40 -6.10 0.14
CA VAL A 22 3.40 -7.30 -0.69
C VAL A 22 1.98 -7.78 -0.88
N VAL A 23 1.45 -7.59 -2.09
CA VAL A 23 0.08 -7.98 -2.43
C VAL A 23 0.08 -9.36 -3.06
N SER A 24 -0.68 -10.27 -2.48
CA SER A 24 -0.91 -11.60 -3.04
C SER A 24 -2.26 -11.62 -3.73
N LYS A 25 -2.25 -11.75 -5.06
CA LYS A 25 -3.49 -11.89 -5.83
C LYS A 25 -4.16 -13.23 -5.52
N ARG A 26 -3.36 -14.23 -5.24
CA ARG A 26 -3.88 -15.57 -4.91
C ARG A 26 -4.64 -15.56 -3.60
N HIS A 27 -4.08 -14.91 -2.58
CA HIS A 27 -4.66 -14.91 -1.24
C HIS A 27 -5.53 -13.69 -0.97
N GLN A 28 -5.54 -12.71 -1.88
CA GLN A 28 -6.29 -11.47 -1.73
C GLN A 28 -5.96 -10.80 -0.40
N SER A 29 -4.67 -10.69 -0.14
CA SER A 29 -4.14 -10.09 1.09
C SER A 29 -2.92 -9.25 0.77
N MET A 30 -2.61 -8.32 1.66
CA MET A 30 -1.43 -7.48 1.58
C MET A 30 -0.66 -7.60 2.88
N GLU A 31 0.60 -8.01 2.77
CA GLU A 31 1.53 -7.98 3.89
C GLU A 31 2.23 -6.64 3.94
N VAL A 32 2.31 -6.05 5.12
CA VAL A 32 2.95 -4.75 5.33
C VAL A 32 4.22 -5.00 6.13
N TYR A 33 5.36 -4.63 5.55
CA TYR A 33 6.66 -4.77 6.20
C TYR A 33 7.23 -3.40 6.50
N GLN A 34 7.86 -3.27 7.66
CA GLN A 34 8.61 -2.09 8.04
C GLN A 34 10.00 -2.54 8.46
N ASN A 35 11.02 -2.05 7.76
CA ASN A 35 12.42 -2.43 7.99
C ASN A 35 12.62 -3.96 7.96
N GLY A 36 11.92 -4.63 7.04
CA GLY A 36 12.01 -6.07 6.86
C GLY A 36 11.17 -6.88 7.83
N GLU A 37 10.46 -6.24 8.74
CA GLU A 37 9.62 -6.90 9.74
C GLU A 37 8.16 -6.82 9.35
N LEU A 38 7.45 -7.95 9.37
CA LEU A 38 6.03 -7.99 9.11
C LEU A 38 5.27 -7.32 10.25
N ILE A 39 4.58 -6.22 9.96
CA ILE A 39 3.84 -5.46 10.98
C ILE A 39 2.33 -5.58 10.83
N ASP A 40 1.83 -5.99 9.66
CA ASP A 40 0.39 -6.13 9.48
C ASP A 40 0.09 -7.00 8.26
N VAL A 41 -1.10 -7.60 8.24
CA VAL A 41 -1.66 -8.31 7.08
C VAL A 41 -3.08 -7.79 6.89
N MET A 42 -3.37 -7.28 5.70
CA MET A 42 -4.65 -6.63 5.41
C MET A 42 -5.38 -7.38 4.30
N PRO A 43 -6.70 -7.56 4.40
CA PRO A 43 -7.46 -8.11 3.28
C PRO A 43 -7.56 -7.08 2.15
N VAL A 44 -7.46 -7.54 0.92
CA VAL A 44 -7.57 -6.67 -0.25
C VAL A 44 -8.56 -7.26 -1.27
N SER A 45 -8.92 -6.44 -2.27
CA SER A 45 -9.57 -6.89 -3.47
C SER A 45 -8.77 -6.41 -4.66
N THR A 46 -8.31 -7.33 -5.49
CA THR A 46 -7.67 -7.00 -6.76
C THR A 46 -8.67 -7.19 -7.90
N ALA A 47 -8.21 -7.16 -9.14
CA ALA A 47 -9.08 -7.22 -10.32
C ALA A 47 -9.93 -8.49 -10.34
N ARG A 48 -11.23 -8.31 -10.61
CA ARG A 48 -12.11 -9.42 -10.87
C ARG A 48 -11.88 -9.96 -12.28
N LYS A 49 -12.45 -11.12 -12.58
CA LYS A 49 -12.34 -11.76 -13.90
C LYS A 49 -12.70 -10.76 -15.01
N GLY A 50 -11.89 -10.73 -16.04
CA GLY A 50 -12.03 -9.79 -17.15
C GLY A 50 -11.27 -8.49 -16.99
N TYR A 51 -10.70 -8.26 -15.82
CA TYR A 51 -9.83 -7.12 -15.52
C TYR A 51 -8.48 -7.61 -15.05
N TYR A 52 -7.53 -6.70 -14.91
CA TYR A 52 -6.15 -7.08 -14.60
C TYR A 52 -5.54 -6.12 -13.58
N THR A 53 -4.90 -6.69 -12.57
CA THR A 53 -4.02 -5.94 -11.66
C THR A 53 -2.59 -6.27 -12.06
N PRO A 54 -1.75 -5.28 -12.42
CA PRO A 54 -0.38 -5.56 -12.86
C PRO A 54 0.45 -6.19 -11.76
N VAL A 55 1.28 -7.15 -12.14
CA VAL A 55 2.22 -7.80 -11.23
C VAL A 55 3.61 -7.23 -11.46
N GLY A 56 4.50 -7.37 -10.48
CA GLY A 56 5.86 -6.88 -10.54
C GLY A 56 6.20 -6.06 -9.32
N THR A 57 7.32 -5.36 -9.38
CA THR A 57 7.79 -4.49 -8.31
C THR A 57 7.66 -3.04 -8.76
N TYR A 58 7.00 -2.24 -7.94
CA TYR A 58 6.70 -0.85 -8.27
C TYR A 58 7.04 0.05 -7.10
N TYR A 59 7.22 1.34 -7.39
CA TYR A 59 7.41 2.37 -6.37
C TYR A 59 6.27 3.37 -6.47
N PRO A 60 5.74 3.86 -5.33
CA PRO A 60 4.68 4.86 -5.38
C PRO A 60 5.22 6.16 -6.00
N TYR A 61 4.41 6.76 -6.88
CA TYR A 61 4.82 8.00 -7.51
C TYR A 61 3.87 9.17 -7.24
N SER A 62 2.69 8.90 -6.68
CA SER A 62 1.73 9.94 -6.35
C SER A 62 0.82 9.48 -5.24
N LEU A 63 0.62 10.34 -4.24
CA LEU A 63 -0.30 10.10 -3.13
C LEU A 63 -1.38 11.17 -3.17
N GLN A 64 -2.63 10.75 -3.17
CA GLN A 64 -3.78 11.67 -3.22
C GLN A 64 -4.81 11.26 -2.19
N ARG A 65 -5.15 12.19 -1.28
CA ARG A 65 -6.17 11.94 -0.26
C ARG A 65 -7.51 11.60 -0.88
N MET A 66 -7.84 12.20 -2.01
CA MET A 66 -9.05 11.88 -2.76
C MET A 66 -8.74 11.98 -4.25
N HIS A 67 -9.07 10.93 -4.97
CA HIS A 67 -8.99 10.90 -6.41
C HIS A 67 -10.31 10.35 -6.95
N TYR A 68 -10.74 10.86 -8.08
CA TYR A 68 -11.95 10.39 -8.74
C TYR A 68 -11.57 9.78 -10.09
N SER A 69 -11.97 8.54 -10.29
CA SER A 69 -11.63 7.80 -11.51
C SER A 69 -12.52 8.25 -12.66
N LYS A 70 -11.97 9.02 -13.59
CA LYS A 70 -12.72 9.44 -14.77
C LYS A 70 -13.11 8.27 -15.68
N LYS A 71 -12.31 7.21 -15.67
CA LYS A 71 -12.57 6.02 -16.46
C LYS A 71 -13.79 5.25 -15.97
N TYR A 72 -14.10 5.34 -14.67
CA TYR A 72 -15.18 4.58 -14.04
C TYR A 72 -16.15 5.51 -13.31
N ASP A 73 -16.76 6.43 -14.07
CA ASP A 73 -17.85 7.31 -13.62
C ASP A 73 -17.51 8.13 -12.37
N ASN A 74 -16.30 8.68 -12.33
CA ASN A 74 -15.83 9.46 -11.18
C ASN A 74 -15.93 8.71 -9.86
N ALA A 75 -15.71 7.38 -9.89
CA ALA A 75 -15.71 6.59 -8.66
C ALA A 75 -14.66 7.14 -7.70
N PRO A 76 -15.02 7.34 -6.41
CA PRO A 76 -14.07 7.88 -5.45
C PRO A 76 -13.01 6.85 -5.08
N MET A 77 -11.78 7.34 -4.95
CA MET A 77 -10.61 6.55 -4.59
C MET A 77 -9.90 7.23 -3.43
N PRO A 78 -10.44 7.10 -2.19
CA PRO A 78 -9.84 7.75 -1.03
C PRO A 78 -8.47 7.17 -0.69
N ASN A 79 -7.56 8.03 -0.25
CA ASN A 79 -6.21 7.66 0.20
C ASN A 79 -5.46 6.86 -0.85
N SER A 80 -5.46 7.35 -2.10
CA SER A 80 -4.85 6.68 -3.23
C SER A 80 -3.34 6.75 -3.18
N ILE A 81 -2.70 5.59 -3.34
CA ILE A 81 -1.26 5.42 -3.50
C ILE A 81 -1.04 4.86 -4.89
N PHE A 82 -0.71 5.74 -5.84
CA PHE A 82 -0.52 5.34 -7.24
C PHE A 82 0.85 4.69 -7.41
N PHE A 83 0.89 3.53 -8.07
CA PHE A 83 2.14 2.78 -8.25
C PHE A 83 2.44 2.42 -9.71
N ASN A 84 1.45 2.46 -10.61
CA ASN A 84 1.67 2.15 -12.02
C ASN A 84 0.55 2.79 -12.86
N GLY A 85 0.87 3.87 -13.58
CA GLY A 85 -0.13 4.57 -14.39
C GLY A 85 -1.35 4.95 -13.56
N GLY A 86 -2.52 4.49 -13.95
CA GLY A 86 -3.76 4.72 -13.22
C GLY A 86 -4.05 3.70 -12.13
N TYR A 87 -3.14 2.75 -11.88
CA TYR A 87 -3.34 1.73 -10.83
C TYR A 87 -2.89 2.26 -9.49
N ALA A 88 -3.73 2.07 -8.47
CA ALA A 88 -3.48 2.56 -7.12
C ALA A 88 -3.98 1.58 -6.08
N ILE A 89 -3.44 1.72 -4.87
CA ILE A 89 -4.03 1.14 -3.66
C ILE A 89 -4.92 2.24 -3.09
N HIS A 90 -6.18 1.93 -2.79
CA HIS A 90 -7.12 2.93 -2.25
C HIS A 90 -8.22 2.28 -1.41
N ALA A 91 -8.95 3.11 -0.67
CA ALA A 91 -10.06 2.65 0.15
C ALA A 91 -11.28 2.27 -0.68
N THR A 92 -12.03 1.29 -0.20
CA THR A 92 -13.35 0.97 -0.71
C THR A 92 -14.38 0.95 0.43
N PRO A 93 -15.60 1.46 0.20
CA PRO A 93 -16.67 1.27 1.18
C PRO A 93 -17.25 -0.14 1.15
N ARG A 94 -16.95 -0.92 0.11
CA ARG A 94 -17.48 -2.28 -0.06
C ARG A 94 -16.60 -3.30 0.63
N VAL A 95 -16.52 -3.17 1.97
CA VAL A 95 -15.64 -4.01 2.78
C VAL A 95 -16.01 -5.49 2.74
N ASN A 96 -17.25 -5.82 2.42
CA ASN A 96 -17.69 -7.20 2.28
C ASN A 96 -17.05 -7.93 1.10
N ASN A 97 -16.48 -7.18 0.14
CA ASN A 97 -15.79 -7.75 -1.01
C ASN A 97 -14.31 -8.00 -0.74
N LEU A 98 -13.77 -7.49 0.37
CA LEU A 98 -12.36 -7.70 0.69
C LEU A 98 -12.10 -9.18 0.95
N GLY A 99 -10.96 -9.65 0.48
CA GLY A 99 -10.59 -11.07 0.53
C GLY A 99 -10.92 -11.82 -0.75
N ARG A 100 -11.54 -11.15 -1.74
CA ARG A 100 -11.85 -11.75 -3.04
C ARG A 100 -11.70 -10.74 -4.16
N PRO A 101 -11.45 -11.19 -5.42
CA PRO A 101 -11.33 -10.29 -6.56
C PRO A 101 -12.66 -9.56 -6.82
N ALA A 102 -12.61 -8.23 -6.89
CA ALA A 102 -13.81 -7.44 -7.08
C ALA A 102 -13.55 -6.10 -7.79
N SER A 103 -12.29 -5.69 -7.97
CA SER A 103 -11.98 -4.37 -8.53
C SER A 103 -11.88 -4.40 -10.06
N HIS A 104 -11.65 -3.23 -10.64
CA HIS A 104 -11.36 -3.08 -12.07
C HIS A 104 -9.84 -3.08 -12.34
N GLY A 105 -9.02 -3.31 -11.31
CA GLY A 105 -7.56 -3.35 -11.45
C GLY A 105 -6.81 -2.78 -10.27
N CYS A 106 -7.37 -1.77 -9.61
CA CYS A 106 -6.76 -1.21 -8.41
C CYS A 106 -6.80 -2.22 -7.26
N VAL A 107 -5.94 -1.99 -6.28
CA VAL A 107 -5.91 -2.79 -5.04
C VAL A 107 -6.76 -2.05 -4.01
N ARG A 108 -7.90 -2.62 -3.66
CA ARG A 108 -8.82 -2.01 -2.70
C ARG A 108 -8.55 -2.55 -1.29
N VAL A 109 -8.61 -1.65 -0.32
CA VAL A 109 -8.48 -1.98 1.11
C VAL A 109 -9.61 -1.30 1.87
N SER A 110 -9.75 -1.63 3.17
CA SER A 110 -10.75 -0.95 3.99
C SER A 110 -10.38 0.53 4.19
N PRO A 111 -11.37 1.38 4.52
CA PRO A 111 -11.06 2.78 4.80
C PRO A 111 -10.00 2.96 5.90
N SER A 112 -10.09 2.22 7.00
CA SER A 112 -9.12 2.35 8.08
C SER A 112 -7.73 1.87 7.67
N ASP A 113 -7.65 0.75 6.95
CA ASP A 113 -6.37 0.25 6.45
C ASP A 113 -5.75 1.23 5.46
N SER A 114 -6.57 1.85 4.59
CA SER A 114 -6.07 2.82 3.63
C SER A 114 -5.46 4.04 4.31
N ALA A 115 -6.09 4.52 5.39
CA ALA A 115 -5.57 5.65 6.14
C ALA A 115 -4.21 5.32 6.77
N THR A 116 -4.09 4.13 7.35
CA THR A 116 -2.82 3.66 7.92
C THR A 116 -1.73 3.57 6.85
N LEU A 117 -2.05 2.95 5.71
CA LEU A 117 -1.08 2.80 4.61
C LEU A 117 -0.65 4.15 4.05
N PHE A 118 -1.61 5.05 3.86
CA PHE A 118 -1.33 6.37 3.31
C PHE A 118 -0.30 7.11 4.17
N GLU A 119 -0.49 7.08 5.50
CA GLU A 119 0.43 7.73 6.42
C GLU A 119 1.80 7.04 6.45
N LEU A 120 1.83 5.71 6.46
CA LEU A 120 3.10 4.98 6.42
C LEU A 120 3.90 5.34 5.17
N VAL A 121 3.27 5.35 4.02
CA VAL A 121 3.95 5.65 2.76
C VAL A 121 4.33 7.13 2.68
N ARG A 122 3.46 8.02 3.15
CA ARG A 122 3.72 9.46 3.12
C ARG A 122 4.93 9.84 3.96
N GLN A 123 5.13 9.17 5.08
CA GLN A 123 6.21 9.49 6.03
C GLN A 123 7.56 8.85 5.65
N ASN A 124 7.58 7.98 4.65
CA ASN A 124 8.80 7.20 4.36
C ASN A 124 9.21 7.22 2.87
#